data_ebf081d2972c0edb2bbf75757f26178c
#
_entry.id   ebf081d2972c0edb2bbf75757f26178c
#
_cell.length_a   1.000
_cell.length_b   1.000
_cell.length_c   1.000
_cell.angle_alpha   90.00
_cell.angle_beta   90.00
_cell.angle_gamma   90.00
#
_symmetry.space_group_name_H-M   'P 1'
#
loop_
_entity.id
_entity.type
_entity.pdbx_description
1 polymer ?
#
loop_
_entity_poly.entity_id
_entity_poly.type
_entity_poly.pdbx_seq_one_letter_code
_entity_poly.pdbx_strand_id
1 'polypeptide(L)'
;MLKKIFLLIIVFLSLKATAQTLIYNELLQAHVTKEGIVDYKNFNQKKLRLYLTSSEKVTPKTTWSKDKKKAFWINVYNAYTLQIVLDNYPITSIRTIKKEGNTAWKIPFVKVGNQTYTLDHLEHEILRKKYKDPRIHVGVNCASISCPKLLNIAFTEENVNAELEKLMTEFVNDTARNKISNENIKISKIFSWFKEDFTEKGSIIEYLNQYSETPIDKNAQIRYKTYDWNLNEK
;
A
#
# COMPACT_ATOMS: atom_id res chain seq x y z
N MET A 1 -19.24 -27.41 -28.67
CA MET A 1 -18.26 -26.40 -29.06
C MET A 1 -18.27 -25.17 -28.12
N LEU A 2 -19.40 -24.58 -27.76
CA LEU A 2 -19.47 -23.39 -26.87
C LEU A 2 -18.78 -23.55 -25.49
N LYS A 3 -18.93 -24.71 -24.82
CA LYS A 3 -18.29 -24.96 -23.50
C LYS A 3 -16.76 -24.98 -23.53
N LYS A 4 -16.15 -25.48 -24.63
CA LYS A 4 -14.68 -25.49 -24.80
C LYS A 4 -14.12 -24.08 -25.09
N ILE A 5 -14.87 -23.27 -25.84
CA ILE A 5 -14.49 -21.88 -26.12
C ILE A 5 -14.55 -21.03 -24.83
N PHE A 6 -15.55 -21.24 -23.99
CA PHE A 6 -15.69 -20.52 -22.71
C PHE A 6 -14.54 -20.87 -21.73
N LEU A 7 -14.13 -22.15 -21.68
CA LEU A 7 -13.01 -22.60 -20.87
C LEU A 7 -11.66 -22.01 -21.34
N LEU A 8 -11.44 -21.93 -22.65
CA LEU A 8 -10.24 -21.32 -23.21
C LEU A 8 -10.15 -19.82 -22.89
N ILE A 9 -11.24 -19.10 -22.97
CA ILE A 9 -11.30 -17.66 -22.64
C ILE A 9 -10.99 -17.41 -21.16
N ILE A 10 -11.47 -18.26 -20.26
CA ILE A 10 -11.19 -18.17 -18.82
C ILE A 10 -9.70 -18.42 -18.52
N VAL A 11 -9.10 -19.40 -19.17
CA VAL A 11 -7.67 -19.72 -19.02
C VAL A 11 -6.80 -18.55 -19.53
N PHE A 12 -7.12 -17.97 -20.68
CA PHE A 12 -6.38 -16.81 -21.21
C PHE A 12 -6.49 -15.55 -20.33
N LEU A 13 -7.63 -15.34 -19.67
CA LEU A 13 -7.83 -14.21 -18.76
C LEU A 13 -7.08 -14.39 -17.42
N SER A 14 -7.00 -15.61 -16.91
CA SER A 14 -6.21 -15.91 -15.70
C SER A 14 -4.71 -15.78 -15.93
N LEU A 15 -4.21 -16.24 -17.08
CA LEU A 15 -2.80 -16.09 -17.47
C LEU A 15 -2.39 -14.61 -17.64
N LYS A 16 -3.26 -13.73 -18.14
CA LYS A 16 -2.98 -12.30 -18.26
C LYS A 16 -2.88 -11.60 -16.90
N ALA A 17 -3.77 -11.90 -15.96
CA ALA A 17 -3.74 -11.31 -14.61
C ALA A 17 -2.48 -11.74 -13.84
N THR A 18 -2.05 -12.99 -13.99
CA THR A 18 -0.80 -13.50 -13.41
C THR A 18 0.42 -12.80 -14.00
N ALA A 19 0.44 -12.61 -15.33
CA ALA A 19 1.53 -11.92 -16.03
C ALA A 19 1.68 -10.44 -15.59
N GLN A 20 0.57 -9.74 -15.33
CA GLN A 20 0.59 -8.36 -14.81
C GLN A 20 1.25 -8.27 -13.44
N THR A 21 0.82 -9.12 -12.51
CA THR A 21 1.37 -9.17 -11.16
C THR A 21 2.86 -9.52 -11.19
N LEU A 22 3.28 -10.41 -12.10
CA LEU A 22 4.70 -10.75 -12.30
C LEU A 22 5.53 -9.54 -12.75
N ILE A 23 5.05 -8.75 -13.71
CA ILE A 23 5.75 -7.54 -14.17
C ILE A 23 5.97 -6.56 -13.01
N TYR A 24 4.94 -6.35 -12.19
CA TYR A 24 5.04 -5.45 -11.04
C TYR A 24 5.96 -6.03 -9.95
N ASN A 25 5.88 -7.33 -9.70
CA ASN A 25 6.76 -8.03 -8.76
C ASN A 25 8.24 -7.89 -9.15
N GLU A 26 8.57 -8.11 -10.42
CA GLU A 26 9.95 -7.94 -10.93
C GLU A 26 10.44 -6.48 -10.80
N LEU A 27 9.56 -5.49 -11.01
CA LEU A 27 9.88 -4.08 -10.78
C LEU A 27 10.23 -3.80 -9.33
N LEU A 28 9.39 -4.29 -8.41
CA LEU A 28 9.61 -4.10 -6.98
C LEU A 28 10.92 -4.76 -6.54
N GLN A 29 11.17 -5.99 -6.98
CA GLN A 29 12.41 -6.71 -6.65
C GLN A 29 13.68 -6.02 -7.20
N ALA A 30 13.58 -5.38 -8.36
CA ALA A 30 14.71 -4.71 -9.00
C ALA A 30 15.03 -3.33 -8.40
N HIS A 31 14.02 -2.63 -7.89
CA HIS A 31 14.15 -1.21 -7.53
C HIS A 31 13.74 -0.87 -6.09
N VAL A 32 13.29 -1.83 -5.31
CA VAL A 32 12.91 -1.64 -3.90
C VAL A 32 13.70 -2.59 -3.03
N THR A 33 14.39 -2.07 -2.01
CA THR A 33 15.11 -2.91 -1.06
C THR A 33 14.17 -3.64 -0.12
N LYS A 34 14.66 -4.60 0.66
CA LYS A 34 13.87 -5.30 1.70
C LYS A 34 13.38 -4.35 2.80
N GLU A 35 14.06 -3.24 3.00
CA GLU A 35 13.71 -2.17 3.95
C GLU A 35 12.69 -1.17 3.37
N GLY A 36 12.31 -1.32 2.09
CA GLY A 36 11.33 -0.47 1.41
C GLY A 36 11.90 0.84 0.86
N ILE A 37 13.24 0.91 0.70
CA ILE A 37 13.93 2.05 0.07
C ILE A 37 13.86 1.89 -1.44
N VAL A 38 13.50 2.97 -2.15
CA VAL A 38 13.26 2.96 -3.58
C VAL A 38 14.42 3.62 -4.34
N ASP A 39 14.91 2.97 -5.38
CA ASP A 39 15.84 3.56 -6.34
C ASP A 39 15.08 4.32 -7.43
N TYR A 40 14.57 5.51 -7.09
CA TYR A 40 13.82 6.34 -8.05
C TYR A 40 14.67 6.76 -9.25
N LYS A 41 15.96 7.04 -9.04
CA LYS A 41 16.88 7.51 -10.08
C LYS A 41 17.01 6.50 -11.23
N ASN A 42 17.11 5.22 -10.91
CA ASN A 42 17.30 4.16 -11.90
C ASN A 42 16.01 3.35 -12.15
N PHE A 43 14.86 3.81 -11.68
CA PHE A 43 13.60 3.08 -11.77
C PHE A 43 13.18 2.85 -13.23
N ASN A 44 12.81 1.63 -13.59
CA ASN A 44 12.35 1.29 -14.93
C ASN A 44 10.92 1.81 -15.19
N GLN A 45 10.80 3.10 -15.47
CA GLN A 45 9.51 3.76 -15.72
C GLN A 45 8.76 3.14 -16.92
N LYS A 46 9.46 2.69 -17.96
CA LYS A 46 8.82 2.04 -19.12
C LYS A 46 8.08 0.76 -18.71
N LYS A 47 8.70 -0.06 -17.87
CA LYS A 47 8.10 -1.30 -17.35
C LYS A 47 6.95 -0.99 -16.39
N LEU A 48 7.07 0.06 -15.56
CA LEU A 48 5.97 0.53 -14.71
C LEU A 48 4.76 0.97 -15.54
N ARG A 49 4.96 1.75 -16.60
CA ARG A 49 3.87 2.17 -17.50
C ARG A 49 3.20 0.98 -18.20
N LEU A 50 3.94 -0.07 -18.55
CA LEU A 50 3.34 -1.31 -19.09
C LEU A 50 2.41 -1.97 -18.06
N TYR A 51 2.83 -2.06 -16.80
CA TYR A 51 1.98 -2.57 -15.72
C TYR A 51 0.72 -1.71 -15.55
N LEU A 52 0.86 -0.39 -15.44
CA LEU A 52 -0.26 0.54 -15.27
C LEU A 52 -1.25 0.47 -16.44
N THR A 53 -0.76 0.54 -17.69
CA THR A 53 -1.61 0.40 -18.89
C THR A 53 -2.35 -0.94 -18.92
N SER A 54 -1.75 -1.99 -18.39
CA SER A 54 -2.43 -3.28 -18.28
C SER A 54 -3.49 -3.28 -17.19
N SER A 55 -3.24 -2.62 -16.06
CA SER A 55 -4.21 -2.49 -14.97
C SER A 55 -5.39 -1.57 -15.33
N GLU A 56 -5.18 -0.55 -16.19
CA GLU A 56 -6.25 0.30 -16.73
C GLU A 56 -7.35 -0.52 -17.46
N LYS A 57 -6.98 -1.65 -18.06
CA LYS A 57 -7.90 -2.53 -18.80
C LYS A 57 -8.63 -3.53 -17.89
N VAL A 58 -8.29 -3.57 -16.61
CA VAL A 58 -8.86 -4.52 -15.66
C VAL A 58 -9.95 -3.84 -14.84
N THR A 59 -11.15 -4.39 -14.89
CA THR A 59 -12.22 -4.04 -13.96
C THR A 59 -12.35 -5.16 -12.92
N PRO A 60 -12.16 -4.88 -11.61
CA PRO A 60 -12.34 -5.89 -10.59
C PRO A 60 -13.76 -6.50 -10.65
N LYS A 61 -13.84 -7.79 -10.95
CA LYS A 61 -15.12 -8.49 -11.13
C LYS A 61 -15.78 -8.78 -9.79
N THR A 62 -17.11 -8.86 -9.78
CA THR A 62 -17.88 -9.29 -8.60
C THR A 62 -17.48 -10.69 -8.16
N THR A 63 -17.13 -11.56 -9.10
CA THR A 63 -16.69 -12.96 -8.88
C THR A 63 -15.29 -13.10 -8.28
N TRP A 64 -14.48 -12.03 -8.23
CA TRP A 64 -13.19 -12.09 -7.56
C TRP A 64 -13.39 -12.20 -6.05
N SER A 65 -12.53 -12.98 -5.39
CA SER A 65 -12.50 -13.04 -3.94
C SER A 65 -12.21 -11.67 -3.30
N LYS A 66 -12.47 -11.53 -2.03
CA LYS A 66 -12.15 -10.33 -1.26
C LYS A 66 -10.64 -10.06 -1.26
N ASP A 67 -9.84 -11.11 -1.11
CA ASP A 67 -8.38 -11.01 -1.05
C ASP A 67 -7.77 -10.64 -2.39
N LYS A 68 -8.25 -11.22 -3.49
CA LYS A 68 -7.84 -10.82 -4.84
C LYS A 68 -8.10 -9.34 -5.12
N LYS A 69 -9.28 -8.83 -4.74
CA LYS A 69 -9.62 -7.42 -4.89
C LYS A 69 -8.74 -6.54 -4.00
N LYS A 70 -8.48 -6.97 -2.74
CA LYS A 70 -7.63 -6.25 -1.79
C LYS A 70 -6.21 -6.13 -2.32
N ALA A 71 -5.59 -7.24 -2.73
CA ALA A 71 -4.27 -7.29 -3.34
C ALA A 71 -4.15 -6.38 -4.58
N PHE A 72 -5.14 -6.46 -5.48
CA PHE A 72 -5.20 -5.62 -6.67
C PHE A 72 -5.19 -4.12 -6.33
N TRP A 73 -6.06 -3.68 -5.42
CA TRP A 73 -6.16 -2.25 -5.09
C TRP A 73 -4.94 -1.72 -4.34
N ILE A 74 -4.30 -2.53 -3.47
CA ILE A 74 -3.04 -2.15 -2.83
C ILE A 74 -1.92 -2.00 -3.86
N ASN A 75 -1.77 -2.96 -4.78
CA ASN A 75 -0.78 -2.87 -5.85
C ASN A 75 -1.01 -1.66 -6.76
N VAL A 76 -2.26 -1.37 -7.13
CA VAL A 76 -2.62 -0.20 -7.94
C VAL A 76 -2.26 1.08 -7.22
N TYR A 77 -2.63 1.23 -5.95
CA TYR A 77 -2.28 2.40 -5.15
C TYR A 77 -0.76 2.63 -5.13
N ASN A 78 0.01 1.59 -4.79
CA ASN A 78 1.46 1.68 -4.68
C ASN A 78 2.12 1.98 -6.04
N ALA A 79 1.67 1.35 -7.11
CA ALA A 79 2.20 1.59 -8.45
C ALA A 79 1.93 3.01 -8.96
N TYR A 80 0.73 3.55 -8.72
CA TYR A 80 0.42 4.93 -9.06
C TYR A 80 1.11 5.94 -8.14
N THR A 81 1.36 5.60 -6.88
CA THR A 81 2.22 6.41 -5.99
C THR A 81 3.65 6.47 -6.52
N LEU A 82 4.23 5.35 -6.95
CA LEU A 82 5.54 5.34 -7.62
C LEU A 82 5.49 6.19 -8.91
N GLN A 83 4.44 6.05 -9.74
CA GLN A 83 4.32 6.78 -10.99
C GLN A 83 4.29 8.29 -10.79
N ILE A 84 3.46 8.80 -9.85
CA ILE A 84 3.36 10.25 -9.64
C ILE A 84 4.66 10.85 -9.07
N VAL A 85 5.39 10.09 -8.23
CA VAL A 85 6.72 10.51 -7.76
C VAL A 85 7.70 10.54 -8.92
N LEU A 86 7.77 9.50 -9.75
CA LEU A 86 8.68 9.40 -10.89
C LEU A 86 8.40 10.44 -11.97
N ASP A 87 7.14 10.78 -12.21
CA ASP A 87 6.74 11.82 -13.17
C ASP A 87 7.17 13.24 -12.72
N ASN A 88 7.47 13.40 -11.44
CA ASN A 88 7.91 14.67 -10.84
C ASN A 88 9.35 14.65 -10.32
N TYR A 89 10.04 13.51 -10.44
CA TYR A 89 11.40 13.33 -9.92
C TYR A 89 12.43 14.16 -10.74
N PRO A 90 13.43 14.81 -10.09
CA PRO A 90 13.75 14.73 -8.66
C PRO A 90 12.92 15.68 -7.78
N ILE A 91 12.42 15.17 -6.66
CA ILE A 91 11.71 15.92 -5.63
C ILE A 91 12.14 15.44 -4.24
N THR A 92 12.01 16.28 -3.22
CA THR A 92 12.35 15.89 -1.84
C THR A 92 11.18 15.21 -1.12
N SER A 93 9.95 15.40 -1.58
CA SER A 93 8.74 14.88 -0.92
C SER A 93 7.57 14.81 -1.89
N ILE A 94 6.75 13.79 -1.80
CA ILE A 94 5.47 13.69 -2.52
C ILE A 94 4.54 14.88 -2.21
N ARG A 95 4.69 15.51 -1.05
CA ARG A 95 3.89 16.69 -0.64
C ARG A 95 4.16 17.94 -1.49
N THR A 96 5.28 18.00 -2.21
CA THR A 96 5.60 19.10 -3.11
C THR A 96 4.81 19.02 -4.42
N ILE A 97 4.28 17.85 -4.76
CA ILE A 97 3.49 17.64 -5.98
C ILE A 97 2.12 18.29 -5.82
N LYS A 98 1.85 19.25 -6.70
CA LYS A 98 0.57 19.95 -6.77
C LYS A 98 0.15 20.15 -8.23
N LYS A 99 -1.14 20.01 -8.50
CA LYS A 99 -1.73 20.33 -9.79
C LYS A 99 -3.11 20.96 -9.58
N GLU A 100 -3.31 22.17 -10.13
CA GLU A 100 -4.59 22.90 -10.02
C GLU A 100 -5.09 23.02 -8.55
N GLY A 101 -4.17 23.29 -7.61
CA GLY A 101 -4.46 23.37 -6.18
C GLY A 101 -4.58 22.02 -5.44
N ASN A 102 -4.66 20.91 -6.17
CA ASN A 102 -4.76 19.59 -5.59
C ASN A 102 -3.38 19.03 -5.20
N THR A 103 -3.32 18.34 -4.05
CA THR A 103 -2.14 17.57 -3.62
C THR A 103 -2.04 16.27 -4.44
N ALA A 104 -0.88 15.60 -4.41
CA ALA A 104 -0.65 14.32 -5.10
C ALA A 104 -1.80 13.32 -4.89
N TRP A 105 -2.35 13.25 -3.68
CA TRP A 105 -3.43 12.32 -3.34
C TRP A 105 -4.79 12.69 -3.95
N LYS A 106 -5.02 13.97 -4.26
CA LYS A 106 -6.30 14.49 -4.78
C LYS A 106 -6.31 14.73 -6.29
N ILE A 107 -5.17 14.56 -6.97
CA ILE A 107 -5.10 14.63 -8.43
C ILE A 107 -5.82 13.41 -9.03
N PRO A 108 -6.80 13.56 -9.95
CA PRO A 108 -7.43 12.45 -10.63
C PRO A 108 -6.56 11.94 -11.78
N PHE A 109 -5.81 10.85 -11.54
CA PHE A 109 -4.89 10.26 -12.53
C PHE A 109 -4.82 8.73 -12.49
N VAL A 110 -5.39 8.09 -11.47
CA VAL A 110 -5.40 6.64 -11.31
C VAL A 110 -6.47 6.04 -12.20
N LYS A 111 -6.09 5.29 -13.21
CA LYS A 111 -7.02 4.68 -14.18
C LYS A 111 -7.18 3.20 -13.93
N VAL A 112 -8.42 2.76 -13.71
CA VAL A 112 -8.78 1.35 -13.54
C VAL A 112 -10.11 1.08 -14.25
N GLY A 113 -10.12 0.18 -15.20
CA GLY A 113 -11.27 0.00 -16.10
C GLY A 113 -11.54 1.30 -16.87
N ASN A 114 -12.81 1.70 -16.91
CA ASN A 114 -13.22 2.94 -17.57
C ASN A 114 -13.37 4.12 -16.58
N GLN A 115 -12.75 4.02 -15.41
CA GLN A 115 -12.90 5.02 -14.34
C GLN A 115 -11.54 5.67 -14.03
N THR A 116 -11.61 6.94 -13.66
CA THR A 116 -10.44 7.68 -13.15
C THR A 116 -10.67 8.00 -11.67
N TYR A 117 -9.68 7.67 -10.86
CA TYR A 117 -9.68 7.83 -9.41
C TYR A 117 -8.55 8.74 -8.96
N THR A 118 -8.59 9.12 -7.68
CA THR A 118 -7.46 9.71 -6.95
C THR A 118 -6.86 8.65 -6.03
N LEU A 119 -5.62 8.84 -5.55
CA LEU A 119 -5.05 7.99 -4.50
C LEU A 119 -5.92 8.02 -3.23
N ASP A 120 -6.39 9.22 -2.87
CA ASP A 120 -7.31 9.44 -1.73
C ASP A 120 -8.57 8.58 -1.83
N HIS A 121 -9.19 8.52 -3.03
CA HIS A 121 -10.35 7.68 -3.26
C HIS A 121 -10.04 6.18 -3.11
N LEU A 122 -8.89 5.71 -3.62
CA LEU A 122 -8.48 4.32 -3.46
C LEU A 122 -8.31 3.95 -1.99
N GLU A 123 -7.64 4.81 -1.23
CA GLU A 123 -7.38 4.57 0.18
C GLU A 123 -8.66 4.64 1.02
N HIS A 124 -9.37 5.75 0.95
CA HIS A 124 -10.49 6.01 1.86
C HIS A 124 -11.80 5.33 1.44
N GLU A 125 -12.15 5.39 0.15
CA GLU A 125 -13.45 4.89 -0.30
C GLU A 125 -13.42 3.41 -0.69
N ILE A 126 -12.26 2.90 -1.15
CA ILE A 126 -12.15 1.51 -1.56
C ILE A 126 -11.49 0.66 -0.47
N LEU A 127 -10.24 0.95 -0.11
CA LEU A 127 -9.48 0.07 0.79
C LEU A 127 -10.02 0.13 2.23
N ARG A 128 -10.15 1.31 2.83
CA ARG A 128 -10.64 1.44 4.21
C ARG A 128 -12.09 0.99 4.36
N LYS A 129 -13.01 1.58 3.59
CA LYS A 129 -14.46 1.33 3.75
C LYS A 129 -14.89 -0.09 3.42
N LYS A 130 -14.32 -0.70 2.34
CA LYS A 130 -14.80 -2.01 1.88
C LYS A 130 -14.17 -3.18 2.62
N TYR A 131 -12.94 -3.02 3.13
CA TYR A 131 -12.23 -4.14 3.77
C TYR A 131 -12.28 -4.07 5.28
N LYS A 132 -12.31 -2.87 5.88
CA LYS A 132 -12.29 -2.68 7.34
C LYS A 132 -11.16 -3.46 8.00
N ASP A 133 -10.00 -3.42 7.38
CA ASP A 133 -8.79 -4.13 7.79
C ASP A 133 -7.70 -3.10 8.08
N PRO A 134 -7.41 -2.77 9.35
CA PRO A 134 -6.43 -1.74 9.68
C PRO A 134 -5.02 -2.04 9.17
N ARG A 135 -4.72 -3.30 8.82
CA ARG A 135 -3.42 -3.67 8.24
C ARG A 135 -3.21 -3.10 6.83
N ILE A 136 -4.25 -2.60 6.15
CA ILE A 136 -4.08 -1.91 4.87
C ILE A 136 -3.13 -0.71 4.99
N HIS A 137 -3.07 -0.07 6.16
CA HIS A 137 -2.20 1.09 6.40
C HIS A 137 -0.70 0.74 6.37
N VAL A 138 -0.33 -0.53 6.48
CA VAL A 138 1.04 -1.01 6.24
C VAL A 138 1.21 -1.64 4.85
N GLY A 139 0.13 -1.85 4.12
CA GLY A 139 0.17 -2.33 2.74
C GLY A 139 0.32 -1.21 1.71
N VAL A 140 -0.21 -0.01 2.00
CA VAL A 140 -0.09 1.17 1.14
C VAL A 140 1.11 2.03 1.54
N ASN A 141 1.83 2.57 0.55
CA ASN A 141 3.02 3.38 0.79
C ASN A 141 2.87 4.76 0.16
N CYS A 142 3.11 5.79 0.96
CA CYS A 142 3.01 7.20 0.55
C CYS A 142 4.35 7.82 0.15
N ALA A 143 5.33 7.01 -0.25
CA ALA A 143 6.65 7.44 -0.70
C ALA A 143 7.44 8.31 0.30
N SER A 144 7.26 8.11 1.62
CA SER A 144 7.99 8.86 2.64
C SER A 144 8.76 7.96 3.60
N ILE A 145 9.82 8.49 4.21
CA ILE A 145 10.67 7.79 5.20
C ILE A 145 9.85 7.25 6.37
N SER A 146 8.91 8.04 6.90
CA SER A 146 8.08 7.61 8.04
C SER A 146 6.93 6.71 7.67
N CYS A 147 6.68 6.48 6.37
CA CYS A 147 5.68 5.52 5.92
C CYS A 147 6.09 4.07 6.31
N PRO A 148 5.14 3.17 6.53
CA PRO A 148 5.45 1.74 6.49
C PRO A 148 6.19 1.39 5.20
N LYS A 149 7.11 0.44 5.27
CA LYS A 149 7.96 0.10 4.13
C LYS A 149 7.13 -0.32 2.90
N LEU A 150 7.56 0.11 1.72
CA LEU A 150 7.04 -0.47 0.48
C LEU A 150 7.54 -1.91 0.38
N LEU A 151 6.62 -2.87 0.30
CA LEU A 151 6.99 -4.28 0.12
C LEU A 151 7.66 -4.46 -1.24
N ASN A 152 8.78 -5.18 -1.27
CA ASN A 152 9.53 -5.42 -2.51
C ASN A 152 9.03 -6.61 -3.34
N ILE A 153 7.81 -7.09 -3.04
CA ILE A 153 7.05 -8.05 -3.86
C ILE A 153 5.62 -7.56 -4.05
N ALA A 154 4.99 -7.99 -5.11
CA ALA A 154 3.59 -7.69 -5.36
C ALA A 154 2.65 -8.51 -4.45
N PHE A 155 1.57 -7.88 -4.00
CA PHE A 155 0.49 -8.62 -3.34
C PHE A 155 -0.27 -9.49 -4.34
N THR A 156 -0.64 -10.68 -3.91
CA THR A 156 -1.48 -11.62 -4.64
C THR A 156 -2.66 -12.06 -3.77
N GLU A 157 -3.61 -12.76 -4.34
CA GLU A 157 -4.72 -13.36 -3.61
C GLU A 157 -4.23 -14.28 -2.49
N GLU A 158 -3.14 -15.01 -2.77
CA GLU A 158 -2.58 -16.03 -1.89
C GLU A 158 -1.74 -15.43 -0.75
N ASN A 159 -1.04 -14.30 -1.00
CA ASN A 159 -0.08 -13.77 -0.02
C ASN A 159 -0.59 -12.55 0.77
N VAL A 160 -1.62 -11.83 0.29
CA VAL A 160 -2.00 -10.52 0.83
C VAL A 160 -2.23 -10.50 2.33
N ASN A 161 -2.88 -11.52 2.89
CA ASN A 161 -3.17 -11.55 4.33
C ASN A 161 -1.91 -11.85 5.15
N ALA A 162 -1.07 -12.79 4.70
CA ALA A 162 0.18 -13.14 5.38
C ALA A 162 1.19 -11.98 5.34
N GLU A 163 1.32 -11.31 4.18
CA GLU A 163 2.23 -10.17 4.06
C GLU A 163 1.75 -8.95 4.85
N LEU A 164 0.44 -8.67 4.89
CA LEU A 164 -0.10 -7.59 5.71
C LEU A 164 0.11 -7.84 7.21
N GLU A 165 -0.05 -9.09 7.67
CA GLU A 165 0.22 -9.49 9.05
C GLU A 165 1.69 -9.29 9.42
N LYS A 166 2.58 -9.78 8.57
CA LYS A 166 4.03 -9.62 8.72
C LYS A 166 4.43 -8.14 8.72
N LEU A 167 3.94 -7.36 7.77
CA LEU A 167 4.22 -5.92 7.68
C LEU A 167 3.73 -5.17 8.93
N MET A 168 2.58 -5.52 9.49
CA MET A 168 2.07 -4.89 10.70
C MET A 168 2.94 -5.23 11.91
N THR A 169 3.35 -6.49 12.07
CA THR A 169 4.28 -6.92 13.12
C THR A 169 5.62 -6.18 13.00
N GLU A 170 6.20 -6.14 11.81
CA GLU A 170 7.45 -5.43 11.56
C GLU A 170 7.30 -3.91 11.81
N PHE A 171 6.20 -3.30 11.38
CA PHE A 171 5.96 -1.88 11.56
C PHE A 171 5.80 -1.49 13.03
N VAL A 172 5.07 -2.28 13.82
CA VAL A 172 4.87 -2.01 15.25
C VAL A 172 6.20 -2.08 15.99
N ASN A 173 7.05 -3.06 15.68
CA ASN A 173 8.34 -3.28 16.35
C ASN A 173 9.51 -2.49 15.73
N ASP A 174 9.28 -1.71 14.67
CA ASP A 174 10.30 -0.85 14.08
C ASP A 174 10.61 0.35 14.98
N THR A 175 11.76 0.33 15.63
CA THR A 175 12.21 1.38 16.58
C THR A 175 12.40 2.74 15.92
N ALA A 176 12.64 2.81 14.61
CA ALA A 176 12.68 4.07 13.87
C ALA A 176 11.30 4.74 13.83
N ARG A 177 10.24 3.96 13.76
CA ARG A 177 8.84 4.41 13.64
C ARG A 177 8.07 4.40 14.96
N ASN A 178 8.40 3.47 15.86
CA ASN A 178 7.72 3.32 17.16
C ASN A 178 8.75 3.06 18.26
N LYS A 179 8.61 3.72 19.41
CA LYS A 179 9.33 3.41 20.63
C LYS A 179 8.30 2.90 21.62
N ILE A 180 8.36 1.62 21.91
CA ILE A 180 7.40 0.93 22.78
C ILE A 180 8.12 0.49 24.05
N SER A 181 7.54 0.85 25.20
CA SER A 181 7.87 0.31 26.51
C SER A 181 6.57 0.02 27.27
N ASN A 182 6.66 -0.66 28.38
CA ASN A 182 5.47 -1.05 29.15
C ASN A 182 4.56 0.14 29.52
N GLU A 183 5.14 1.23 30.03
CA GLU A 183 4.38 2.36 30.56
C GLU A 183 4.29 3.57 29.62
N ASN A 184 5.17 3.65 28.63
CA ASN A 184 5.28 4.80 27.73
C ASN A 184 5.50 4.35 26.31
N ILE A 185 4.67 4.86 25.40
CA ILE A 185 4.85 4.59 23.98
C ILE A 185 4.91 5.90 23.18
N LYS A 186 5.82 5.95 22.22
CA LYS A 186 5.90 7.04 21.24
C LYS A 186 5.82 6.43 19.84
N ILE A 187 4.63 6.46 19.25
CA ILE A 187 4.26 5.70 18.06
C ILE A 187 4.07 6.59 16.83
N SER A 188 4.01 5.97 15.66
CA SER A 188 3.80 6.64 14.38
C SER A 188 2.51 7.45 14.36
N LYS A 189 2.54 8.59 13.65
CA LYS A 189 1.36 9.42 13.38
C LYS A 189 0.25 8.67 12.63
N ILE A 190 0.53 7.59 11.95
CA ILE A 190 -0.47 6.74 11.29
C ILE A 190 -1.53 6.28 12.29
N PHE A 191 -1.14 5.87 13.49
CA PHE A 191 -2.07 5.48 14.56
C PHE A 191 -2.93 6.64 15.08
N SER A 192 -2.50 7.89 14.86
CA SER A 192 -3.29 9.09 15.16
C SER A 192 -4.25 9.45 14.03
N TRP A 193 -3.74 9.46 12.80
CA TRP A 193 -4.53 9.87 11.63
C TRP A 193 -5.67 8.91 11.31
N PHE A 194 -5.43 7.62 11.51
CA PHE A 194 -6.38 6.54 11.23
C PHE A 194 -6.87 5.84 12.50
N LYS A 195 -6.93 6.59 13.61
CA LYS A 195 -7.29 6.05 14.93
C LYS A 195 -8.56 5.19 14.89
N GLU A 196 -9.58 5.63 14.19
CA GLU A 196 -10.87 4.94 14.08
C GLU A 196 -10.74 3.51 13.54
N ASP A 197 -9.87 3.31 12.53
CA ASP A 197 -9.65 2.00 11.93
C ASP A 197 -8.97 1.03 12.92
N PHE A 198 -8.07 1.54 13.76
CA PHE A 198 -7.33 0.76 14.74
C PHE A 198 -8.11 0.51 16.04
N THR A 199 -9.17 1.29 16.29
CA THR A 199 -9.95 1.22 17.53
C THR A 199 -11.38 0.69 17.31
N GLU A 200 -11.71 0.13 16.16
CA GLU A 200 -13.03 -0.45 15.89
C GLU A 200 -13.38 -1.58 16.88
N LYS A 201 -12.38 -2.31 17.40
CA LYS A 201 -12.55 -3.47 18.30
C LYS A 201 -11.94 -3.27 19.69
N GLY A 202 -11.51 -2.07 20.03
CA GLY A 202 -10.88 -1.81 21.33
C GLY A 202 -10.00 -0.56 21.32
N SER A 203 -9.04 -0.47 22.23
CA SER A 203 -8.10 0.63 22.32
C SER A 203 -6.91 0.48 21.37
N ILE A 204 -6.20 1.58 21.11
CA ILE A 204 -4.91 1.55 20.39
C ILE A 204 -3.90 0.60 21.07
N ILE A 205 -3.87 0.58 22.41
CA ILE A 205 -2.95 -0.29 23.16
C ILE A 205 -3.30 -1.76 22.95
N GLU A 206 -4.58 -2.11 23.00
CA GLU A 206 -5.02 -3.48 22.72
C GLU A 206 -4.68 -3.90 21.30
N TYR A 207 -4.83 -2.99 20.32
CA TYR A 207 -4.41 -3.26 18.95
C TYR A 207 -2.89 -3.49 18.83
N LEU A 208 -2.08 -2.60 19.42
CA LEU A 208 -0.62 -2.72 19.40
C LEU A 208 -0.13 -3.98 20.10
N ASN A 209 -0.75 -4.39 21.20
CA ASN A 209 -0.39 -5.60 21.93
C ASN A 209 -0.63 -6.90 21.16
N GLN A 210 -1.36 -6.88 20.04
CA GLN A 210 -1.47 -8.03 19.15
C GLN A 210 -0.18 -8.27 18.35
N TYR A 211 0.66 -7.24 18.20
CA TYR A 211 1.85 -7.26 17.33
C TYR A 211 3.14 -6.94 18.08
N SER A 212 3.06 -6.24 19.21
CA SER A 212 4.23 -5.76 19.94
C SER A 212 4.96 -6.90 20.67
N GLU A 213 6.28 -6.96 20.50
CA GLU A 213 7.17 -7.85 21.27
C GLU A 213 7.29 -7.44 22.73
N THR A 214 7.06 -6.14 23.02
CA THR A 214 7.06 -5.60 24.39
C THR A 214 5.64 -5.40 24.84
N PRO A 215 5.18 -6.05 25.94
CA PRO A 215 3.87 -5.82 26.51
C PRO A 215 3.67 -4.36 26.92
N ILE A 216 2.53 -3.78 26.52
CA ILE A 216 2.17 -2.39 26.84
C ILE A 216 1.06 -2.41 27.89
N ASP A 217 1.27 -1.71 29.01
CA ASP A 217 0.25 -1.55 30.04
C ASP A 217 -0.96 -0.79 29.48
N LYS A 218 -2.16 -1.19 29.87
CA LYS A 218 -3.41 -0.56 29.41
C LYS A 218 -3.52 0.93 29.69
N ASN A 219 -2.79 1.43 30.70
CA ASN A 219 -2.74 2.83 31.09
C ASN A 219 -1.49 3.55 30.55
N ALA A 220 -0.69 2.91 29.69
CA ALA A 220 0.53 3.49 29.13
C ALA A 220 0.27 4.85 28.48
N GLN A 221 1.19 5.79 28.67
CA GLN A 221 1.11 7.11 28.05
C GLN A 221 1.42 7.01 26.55
N ILE A 222 0.49 7.50 25.72
CA ILE A 222 0.65 7.51 24.26
C ILE A 222 1.13 8.89 23.81
N ARG A 223 2.24 8.92 23.09
CA ARG A 223 2.74 10.09 22.35
C ARG A 223 2.96 9.72 20.89
N TYR A 224 2.93 10.72 20.00
CA TYR A 224 3.14 10.50 18.57
C TYR A 224 4.48 11.08 18.12
N LYS A 225 5.18 10.36 17.23
CA LYS A 225 6.44 10.82 16.61
C LYS A 225 6.15 11.91 15.57
N THR A 226 7.14 12.75 15.31
CA THR A 226 7.13 13.61 14.13
C THR A 226 7.19 12.72 12.88
N TYR A 227 6.46 13.10 11.82
CA TYR A 227 6.42 12.34 10.58
C TYR A 227 7.38 12.98 9.58
N ASP A 228 8.36 12.20 9.13
CA ASP A 228 9.31 12.60 8.10
C ASP A 228 8.72 12.30 6.72
N TRP A 229 8.47 13.37 5.96
CA TRP A 229 7.90 13.34 4.62
C TRP A 229 8.93 13.32 3.50
N ASN A 230 10.24 13.30 3.81
CA ASN A 230 11.26 13.11 2.77
C ASN A 230 11.04 11.77 2.07
N LEU A 231 11.40 11.70 0.78
CA LEU A 231 11.24 10.47 0.01
C LEU A 231 12.00 9.30 0.65
N ASN A 232 11.40 8.11 0.56
CA ASN A 232 12.00 6.83 0.92
C ASN A 232 12.99 6.38 -0.17
N GLU A 233 13.93 7.24 -0.55
CA GLU A 233 14.87 7.00 -1.64
C GLU A 233 16.26 6.55 -1.17
N LYS A 234 17.00 5.91 -2.13
CA LYS A 234 18.38 5.44 -1.95
C LYS A 234 19.38 6.57 -2.20
#